data_f577b1ac961dbf210f50e4b2508c7bc4
#
_entry.id   f577b1ac961dbf210f50e4b2508c7bc4
#
_cell.length_a   1.000
_cell.length_b   1.000
_cell.length_c   1.000
_cell.angle_alpha   90.00
_cell.angle_beta   90.00
_cell.angle_gamma   90.00
#
_symmetry.space_group_name_H-M   'P 1'
#
loop_
_entity.id
_entity.type
_entity.pdbx_description
1 polymer ?
#
loop_
_entity_poly.entity_id
_entity_poly.type
_entity_poly.pdbx_seq_one_letter_code
_entity_poly.pdbx_strand_id
1 'polypeptide(L)'
;MAVDYEKAGVSLEAGYDVVRRIKKHVASTSRLGVMGNIGSFGGMFDLSALNIKEPILVSGTDGVGTKLKLAFAMDKHDTIGIDAVAMCVNDVLAQGAEPLFFLDYVAVGKNIPEKIEAIVAGVAEGCRQAGCALVGGETAEMPGMYSDGEYDIAGYTTGVVEKSKLIDGTKVKVGDVLVGIASTGVHSNGFSLVRKIFADAALDLHEVYPELGDKPLGEVALTPTRIYVKQVLDVIRNCDVHGVAHITGGGFDENIPRILHEGQGIHVEEGTWEILPIFKFLEKHGNIEHREMFNIYNMGIGMVLAMDESEAQKAIGILASHGDKATVIGRVTDKPGVDIALL
;
A
#
# COMPACT_ATOMS: atom_id res chain seq x y z
N MET A 1 -11.10 25.66 40.53
CA MET A 1 -11.93 24.88 39.58
C MET A 1 -11.20 23.57 39.31
N ALA A 2 -11.86 22.43 39.46
CA ALA A 2 -11.25 21.15 39.12
C ALA A 2 -10.94 21.15 37.61
N VAL A 3 -9.73 20.72 37.25
CA VAL A 3 -9.33 20.46 35.88
C VAL A 3 -9.93 19.11 35.50
N ASP A 4 -10.64 19.04 34.38
CA ASP A 4 -11.18 17.81 33.83
C ASP A 4 -10.62 17.54 32.42
N TYR A 5 -10.85 16.34 31.87
CA TYR A 5 -10.32 15.94 30.56
C TYR A 5 -10.83 16.82 29.43
N GLU A 6 -12.07 17.30 29.48
CA GLU A 6 -12.64 18.19 28.44
C GLU A 6 -11.89 19.53 28.41
N LYS A 7 -11.56 20.08 29.57
CA LYS A 7 -10.73 21.30 29.66
C LYS A 7 -9.28 21.08 29.20
N ALA A 8 -8.81 19.85 29.20
CA ALA A 8 -7.52 19.47 28.65
C ALA A 8 -7.60 19.18 27.12
N GLY A 9 -8.80 19.27 26.51
CA GLY A 9 -8.99 19.05 25.07
C GLY A 9 -9.26 17.61 24.68
N VAL A 10 -9.60 16.70 25.61
CA VAL A 10 -9.87 15.29 25.38
C VAL A 10 -11.34 14.97 25.67
N SER A 11 -12.08 14.41 24.71
CA SER A 11 -13.48 14.05 24.85
C SER A 11 -13.68 12.54 24.97
N LEU A 12 -14.02 12.09 26.18
CA LEU A 12 -14.37 10.67 26.45
C LEU A 12 -15.62 10.25 25.68
N GLU A 13 -16.63 11.14 25.56
CA GLU A 13 -17.87 10.85 24.84
C GLU A 13 -17.62 10.62 23.35
N ALA A 14 -16.79 11.47 22.71
CA ALA A 14 -16.36 11.28 21.34
C ALA A 14 -15.66 9.93 21.15
N GLY A 15 -14.79 9.53 22.09
CA GLY A 15 -14.15 8.22 22.08
C GLY A 15 -15.16 7.05 22.09
N TYR A 16 -16.15 7.10 22.95
CA TYR A 16 -17.22 6.09 22.99
C TYR A 16 -18.07 6.06 21.71
N ASP A 17 -18.32 7.22 21.12
CA ASP A 17 -19.05 7.31 19.84
C ASP A 17 -18.24 6.67 18.70
N VAL A 18 -16.97 6.96 18.60
CA VAL A 18 -16.06 6.32 17.63
C VAL A 18 -16.16 4.80 17.73
N VAL A 19 -15.96 4.24 18.93
CA VAL A 19 -16.00 2.78 19.13
C VAL A 19 -17.36 2.19 18.70
N ARG A 20 -18.46 2.89 18.95
CA ARG A 20 -19.79 2.45 18.51
C ARG A 20 -19.91 2.43 16.98
N ARG A 21 -19.43 3.48 16.32
CA ARG A 21 -19.52 3.66 14.86
C ARG A 21 -18.67 2.64 14.09
N ILE A 22 -17.44 2.35 14.56
CA ILE A 22 -16.51 1.48 13.85
C ILE A 22 -16.83 0.00 13.95
N LYS A 23 -17.64 -0.45 14.93
CA LYS A 23 -17.95 -1.87 15.15
C LYS A 23 -18.43 -2.61 13.91
N LYS A 24 -19.30 -2.00 13.11
CA LYS A 24 -19.82 -2.60 11.86
C LYS A 24 -18.72 -2.80 10.81
N HIS A 25 -17.78 -1.84 10.72
CA HIS A 25 -16.66 -1.90 9.78
C HIS A 25 -15.69 -3.01 10.18
N VAL A 26 -15.30 -3.06 11.45
CA VAL A 26 -14.43 -4.13 11.98
C VAL A 26 -15.04 -5.51 11.77
N ALA A 27 -16.32 -5.69 12.14
CA ALA A 27 -17.03 -6.96 11.98
C ALA A 27 -17.05 -7.45 10.52
N SER A 28 -17.08 -6.52 9.54
CA SER A 28 -17.08 -6.85 8.11
C SER A 28 -15.78 -7.46 7.60
N THR A 29 -14.70 -7.41 8.38
CA THR A 29 -13.37 -7.96 8.03
C THR A 29 -13.11 -9.33 8.65
N SER A 30 -14.06 -9.89 9.40
CA SER A 30 -13.88 -11.15 10.11
C SER A 30 -13.52 -12.30 9.17
N ARG A 31 -12.61 -13.14 9.59
CA ARG A 31 -12.16 -14.33 8.85
C ARG A 31 -11.86 -15.50 9.79
N LEU A 32 -11.61 -16.68 9.20
CA LEU A 32 -11.16 -17.86 9.94
C LEU A 32 -9.89 -17.56 10.74
N GLY A 33 -9.89 -17.94 11.99
CA GLY A 33 -8.79 -17.72 12.96
C GLY A 33 -8.99 -16.52 13.88
N VAL A 34 -9.87 -15.57 13.55
CA VAL A 34 -10.17 -14.44 14.45
C VAL A 34 -10.88 -14.93 15.70
N MET A 35 -10.40 -14.53 16.88
CA MET A 35 -10.97 -14.86 18.17
C MET A 35 -11.44 -13.60 18.90
N GLY A 36 -12.67 -13.63 19.41
CA GLY A 36 -13.26 -12.51 20.15
C GLY A 36 -13.75 -11.37 19.28
N ASN A 37 -14.02 -10.23 19.93
CA ASN A 37 -14.51 -8.99 19.31
C ASN A 37 -13.61 -7.83 19.72
N ILE A 38 -13.69 -6.69 19.04
CA ILE A 38 -13.04 -5.45 19.47
C ILE A 38 -13.53 -5.04 20.87
N GLY A 39 -12.60 -4.45 21.65
CA GLY A 39 -12.87 -3.96 23.02
C GLY A 39 -12.21 -4.80 24.11
N SER A 40 -11.44 -5.85 23.77
CA SER A 40 -10.49 -6.48 24.67
C SER A 40 -9.12 -5.78 24.63
N PHE A 41 -8.19 -6.16 25.51
CA PHE A 41 -6.84 -5.56 25.55
C PHE A 41 -5.99 -5.83 24.32
N GLY A 42 -6.29 -6.86 23.54
CA GLY A 42 -5.55 -7.20 22.33
C GLY A 42 -6.39 -8.00 21.34
N GLY A 43 -6.02 -7.92 20.07
CA GLY A 43 -6.55 -8.76 19.01
C GLY A 43 -5.98 -10.17 19.11
N MET A 44 -6.83 -11.18 19.03
CA MET A 44 -6.41 -12.60 19.10
C MET A 44 -6.69 -13.29 17.78
N PHE A 45 -5.72 -14.13 17.37
CA PHE A 45 -5.83 -14.93 16.14
C PHE A 45 -5.34 -16.36 16.41
N ASP A 46 -6.19 -17.34 16.14
CA ASP A 46 -5.85 -18.76 16.24
C ASP A 46 -5.16 -19.24 14.96
N LEU A 47 -3.84 -19.32 15.01
CA LEU A 47 -3.02 -19.79 13.91
C LEU A 47 -3.26 -21.27 13.57
N SER A 48 -3.65 -22.08 14.56
CA SER A 48 -3.89 -23.51 14.36
C SER A 48 -5.07 -23.80 13.42
N ALA A 49 -5.99 -22.86 13.28
CA ALA A 49 -7.12 -22.93 12.35
C ALA A 49 -6.70 -23.00 10.87
N LEU A 50 -5.47 -22.59 10.53
CA LEU A 50 -4.99 -22.51 9.14
C LEU A 50 -4.31 -23.80 8.65
N ASN A 51 -4.05 -24.77 9.53
CA ASN A 51 -3.40 -26.04 9.21
C ASN A 51 -2.03 -25.89 8.49
N ILE A 52 -1.26 -24.87 8.82
CA ILE A 52 0.10 -24.64 8.30
C ILE A 52 1.06 -25.46 9.15
N LYS A 53 1.89 -26.29 8.51
CA LYS A 53 2.75 -27.25 9.20
C LYS A 53 3.97 -26.60 9.83
N GLU A 54 4.66 -25.74 9.07
CA GLU A 54 5.86 -25.02 9.53
C GLU A 54 5.64 -23.50 9.27
N PRO A 55 4.83 -22.83 10.13
CA PRO A 55 4.46 -21.42 9.88
C PRO A 55 5.64 -20.50 10.15
N ILE A 56 5.94 -19.62 9.19
CA ILE A 56 6.77 -18.43 9.36
C ILE A 56 5.83 -17.23 9.42
N LEU A 57 5.95 -16.42 10.47
CA LEU A 57 5.24 -15.15 10.58
C LEU A 57 6.06 -14.05 9.93
N VAL A 58 5.40 -13.24 9.13
CA VAL A 58 5.96 -12.06 8.47
C VAL A 58 5.15 -10.85 8.92
N SER A 59 5.81 -9.82 9.43
CA SER A 59 5.14 -8.62 9.92
C SER A 59 5.65 -7.38 9.19
N GLY A 60 4.74 -6.46 8.93
CA GLY A 60 5.01 -5.16 8.32
C GLY A 60 4.29 -4.05 9.08
N THR A 61 4.91 -2.89 9.13
CA THR A 61 4.31 -1.65 9.66
C THR A 61 4.69 -0.50 8.76
N ASP A 62 3.72 0.36 8.48
CA ASP A 62 3.91 1.55 7.67
C ASP A 62 2.80 2.58 7.95
N GLY A 63 2.97 3.79 7.45
CA GLY A 63 1.97 4.85 7.48
C GLY A 63 1.52 5.27 6.08
N VAL A 64 0.76 6.37 6.02
CA VAL A 64 0.35 6.98 4.74
C VAL A 64 1.30 8.10 4.32
N GLY A 65 1.94 8.72 5.30
CA GLY A 65 2.86 9.82 5.06
C GLY A 65 2.18 11.11 4.63
N THR A 66 2.91 11.95 3.88
CA THR A 66 2.45 13.32 3.58
C THR A 66 1.32 13.41 2.53
N LYS A 67 0.86 12.28 1.97
CA LYS A 67 -0.41 12.18 1.22
C LYS A 67 -1.59 12.68 2.07
N LEU A 68 -1.53 12.48 3.40
CA LEU A 68 -2.54 12.98 4.34
C LEU A 68 -2.82 14.48 4.20
N LYS A 69 -1.81 15.29 3.86
CA LYS A 69 -2.00 16.74 3.65
C LYS A 69 -2.95 17.05 2.49
N LEU A 70 -3.00 16.18 1.47
CA LEU A 70 -4.00 16.31 0.40
C LEU A 70 -5.38 15.88 0.89
N ALA A 71 -5.47 14.82 1.71
CA ALA A 71 -6.72 14.41 2.32
C ALA A 71 -7.33 15.53 3.19
N PHE A 72 -6.48 16.26 3.94
CA PHE A 72 -6.92 17.42 4.72
C PHE A 72 -7.42 18.57 3.83
N ALA A 73 -6.66 18.89 2.77
CA ALA A 73 -7.02 19.96 1.85
C ALA A 73 -8.32 19.68 1.07
N MET A 74 -8.56 18.42 0.74
CA MET A 74 -9.76 17.95 0.01
C MET A 74 -10.92 17.56 0.93
N ASP A 75 -10.74 17.60 2.26
CA ASP A 75 -11.67 17.05 3.27
C ASP A 75 -12.18 15.63 2.90
N LYS A 76 -11.24 14.78 2.41
CA LYS A 76 -11.53 13.43 1.93
C LYS A 76 -10.71 12.41 2.73
N HIS A 77 -11.39 11.63 3.58
CA HIS A 77 -10.77 10.77 4.58
C HIS A 77 -11.07 9.28 4.42
N ASP A 78 -11.95 8.92 3.49
CA ASP A 78 -12.46 7.56 3.29
C ASP A 78 -11.52 6.63 2.50
N THR A 79 -10.49 7.18 1.86
CA THR A 79 -9.57 6.41 1.00
C THR A 79 -8.21 6.13 1.65
N ILE A 80 -7.74 7.01 2.54
CA ILE A 80 -6.39 6.91 3.11
C ILE A 80 -6.20 5.71 4.04
N GLY A 81 -7.28 5.18 4.61
CA GLY A 81 -7.23 3.92 5.35
C GLY A 81 -6.87 2.72 4.46
N ILE A 82 -7.28 2.74 3.18
CA ILE A 82 -6.86 1.73 2.19
C ILE A 82 -5.36 1.83 1.95
N ASP A 83 -4.82 3.06 1.84
CA ASP A 83 -3.38 3.28 1.69
C ASP A 83 -2.58 2.69 2.86
N ALA A 84 -3.02 2.96 4.10
CA ALA A 84 -2.35 2.43 5.30
C ALA A 84 -2.30 0.89 5.31
N VAL A 85 -3.40 0.24 4.94
CA VAL A 85 -3.43 -1.22 4.82
C VAL A 85 -2.54 -1.70 3.68
N ALA A 86 -2.65 -1.09 2.50
CA ALA A 86 -1.92 -1.49 1.30
C ALA A 86 -0.40 -1.49 1.52
N MET A 87 0.13 -0.43 2.14
CA MET A 87 1.57 -0.31 2.40
C MET A 87 2.08 -1.47 3.26
N CYS A 88 1.33 -1.86 4.30
CA CYS A 88 1.71 -2.95 5.18
C CYS A 88 1.53 -4.35 4.54
N VAL A 89 0.36 -4.60 3.92
CA VAL A 89 0.03 -5.95 3.43
C VAL A 89 0.77 -6.32 2.16
N ASN A 90 1.09 -5.34 1.30
CA ASN A 90 1.87 -5.59 0.09
C ASN A 90 3.34 -5.95 0.42
N ASP A 91 3.92 -5.37 1.48
CA ASP A 91 5.26 -5.74 1.95
C ASP A 91 5.30 -7.16 2.52
N VAL A 92 4.29 -7.53 3.30
CA VAL A 92 4.16 -8.90 3.81
C VAL A 92 3.97 -9.90 2.67
N LEU A 93 3.17 -9.53 1.67
CA LEU A 93 2.96 -10.31 0.45
C LEU A 93 4.25 -10.53 -0.35
N ALA A 94 5.16 -9.55 -0.36
CA ALA A 94 6.43 -9.64 -1.09
C ALA A 94 7.29 -10.84 -0.64
N GLN A 95 7.06 -11.36 0.55
CA GLN A 95 7.70 -12.58 1.06
C GLN A 95 6.84 -13.85 0.91
N GLY A 96 5.76 -13.77 0.10
CA GLY A 96 4.84 -14.89 -0.14
C GLY A 96 3.87 -15.16 1.02
N ALA A 97 3.82 -14.28 2.02
CA ALA A 97 2.97 -14.45 3.19
C ALA A 97 1.55 -13.93 2.95
N GLU A 98 0.56 -14.68 3.42
CA GLU A 98 -0.84 -14.29 3.47
C GLU A 98 -1.09 -13.42 4.70
N PRO A 99 -1.50 -12.13 4.56
CA PRO A 99 -1.86 -11.29 5.68
C PRO A 99 -3.04 -11.88 6.48
N LEU A 100 -2.89 -11.97 7.80
CA LEU A 100 -3.88 -12.58 8.68
C LEU A 100 -4.75 -11.54 9.36
N PHE A 101 -4.11 -10.55 9.96
CA PHE A 101 -4.78 -9.49 10.68
C PHE A 101 -4.03 -8.17 10.59
N PHE A 102 -4.75 -7.12 10.87
CA PHE A 102 -4.30 -5.73 10.83
C PHE A 102 -4.66 -5.02 12.12
N LEU A 103 -3.81 -4.10 12.54
CA LEU A 103 -4.02 -3.14 13.62
C LEU A 103 -3.71 -1.74 13.08
N ASP A 104 -4.51 -0.75 13.47
CA ASP A 104 -4.25 0.65 13.15
C ASP A 104 -3.92 1.47 14.40
N TYR A 105 -3.16 2.53 14.20
CA TYR A 105 -2.95 3.59 15.18
C TYR A 105 -3.30 4.93 14.52
N VAL A 106 -4.35 5.59 15.02
CA VAL A 106 -4.80 6.89 14.51
C VAL A 106 -4.58 7.94 15.59
N ALA A 107 -3.62 8.84 15.38
CA ALA A 107 -3.32 9.95 16.26
C ALA A 107 -3.96 11.22 15.70
N VAL A 108 -4.80 11.91 16.48
CA VAL A 108 -5.59 13.06 16.00
C VAL A 108 -5.38 14.28 16.90
N GLY A 109 -5.44 15.49 16.33
CA GLY A 109 -5.44 16.70 17.12
C GLY A 109 -6.74 16.87 17.91
N LYS A 110 -7.86 16.50 17.28
CA LYS A 110 -9.20 16.49 17.88
C LYS A 110 -9.98 15.27 17.39
N ASN A 111 -10.63 14.60 18.31
CA ASN A 111 -11.46 13.44 18.00
C ASN A 111 -12.81 13.89 17.40
N ILE A 112 -12.95 13.74 16.08
CA ILE A 112 -14.17 14.00 15.32
C ILE A 112 -14.70 12.64 14.87
N PRO A 113 -15.78 12.09 15.52
CA PRO A 113 -16.20 10.71 15.30
C PRO A 113 -16.51 10.36 13.86
N GLU A 114 -17.12 11.26 13.09
CA GLU A 114 -17.44 11.05 11.67
C GLU A 114 -16.17 10.90 10.82
N LYS A 115 -15.13 11.69 11.10
CA LYS A 115 -13.85 11.62 10.41
C LYS A 115 -13.12 10.33 10.74
N ILE A 116 -13.07 9.93 12.00
CA ILE A 116 -12.47 8.66 12.42
C ILE A 116 -13.25 7.47 11.82
N GLU A 117 -14.58 7.52 11.81
CA GLU A 117 -15.39 6.48 11.14
C GLU A 117 -15.02 6.34 9.67
N ALA A 118 -14.85 7.45 8.93
CA ALA A 118 -14.45 7.43 7.53
C ALA A 118 -13.06 6.80 7.33
N ILE A 119 -12.07 7.17 8.18
CA ILE A 119 -10.72 6.59 8.16
C ILE A 119 -10.78 5.08 8.39
N VAL A 120 -11.46 4.63 9.46
CA VAL A 120 -11.54 3.21 9.81
C VAL A 120 -12.38 2.41 8.80
N ALA A 121 -13.37 3.04 8.15
CA ALA A 121 -14.08 2.42 7.03
C ALA A 121 -13.13 2.12 5.86
N GLY A 122 -12.21 3.05 5.55
CA GLY A 122 -11.14 2.85 4.58
C GLY A 122 -10.18 1.73 4.99
N VAL A 123 -9.77 1.66 6.26
CA VAL A 123 -8.96 0.56 6.80
C VAL A 123 -9.67 -0.78 6.62
N ALA A 124 -10.95 -0.85 7.02
CA ALA A 124 -11.75 -2.07 6.88
C ALA A 124 -11.91 -2.49 5.41
N GLU A 125 -12.08 -1.53 4.49
CA GLU A 125 -12.10 -1.82 3.05
C GLU A 125 -10.77 -2.40 2.57
N GLY A 126 -9.65 -1.80 2.95
CA GLY A 126 -8.32 -2.33 2.66
C GLY A 126 -8.14 -3.75 3.20
N CYS A 127 -8.58 -4.01 4.43
CA CYS A 127 -8.54 -5.35 5.03
C CYS A 127 -9.39 -6.36 4.24
N ARG A 128 -10.59 -5.99 3.77
CA ARG A 128 -11.44 -6.85 2.92
C ARG A 128 -10.76 -7.16 1.58
N GLN A 129 -10.13 -6.17 0.96
CA GLN A 129 -9.37 -6.37 -0.28
C GLN A 129 -8.20 -7.33 -0.04
N ALA A 130 -7.44 -7.14 1.02
CA ALA A 130 -6.33 -8.02 1.40
C ALA A 130 -6.78 -9.40 1.88
N GLY A 131 -8.02 -9.56 2.36
CA GLY A 131 -8.50 -10.78 2.99
C GLY A 131 -7.97 -10.99 4.40
N CYS A 132 -7.51 -9.93 5.09
CA CYS A 132 -7.12 -9.95 6.49
C CYS A 132 -8.20 -9.33 7.39
N ALA A 133 -8.11 -9.55 8.69
CA ALA A 133 -9.07 -9.03 9.65
C ALA A 133 -8.53 -7.81 10.41
N LEU A 134 -9.32 -6.76 10.53
CA LEU A 134 -9.04 -5.69 11.48
C LEU A 134 -9.44 -6.19 12.87
N VAL A 135 -8.44 -6.50 13.71
CA VAL A 135 -8.68 -7.16 15.01
C VAL A 135 -8.56 -6.22 16.21
N GLY A 136 -8.15 -4.99 15.97
CA GLY A 136 -7.98 -3.96 16.98
C GLY A 136 -7.30 -2.73 16.41
N GLY A 137 -7.00 -1.79 17.28
CA GLY A 137 -6.32 -0.55 16.96
C GLY A 137 -6.40 0.42 18.11
N GLU A 138 -5.90 1.64 17.91
CA GLU A 138 -5.92 2.72 18.89
C GLU A 138 -6.29 4.03 18.20
N THR A 139 -7.13 4.83 18.84
CA THR A 139 -7.37 6.22 18.45
C THR A 139 -6.96 7.11 19.61
N ALA A 140 -5.89 7.88 19.41
CA ALA A 140 -5.32 8.77 20.43
C ALA A 140 -5.63 10.23 20.11
N GLU A 141 -6.36 10.92 20.98
CA GLU A 141 -6.54 12.37 20.91
C GLU A 141 -5.34 13.05 21.56
N MET A 142 -4.61 13.83 20.78
CA MET A 142 -3.31 14.42 21.14
C MET A 142 -3.30 15.93 20.89
N PRO A 143 -4.06 16.71 21.69
CA PRO A 143 -4.15 18.14 21.54
C PRO A 143 -2.78 18.80 21.70
N GLY A 144 -2.44 19.70 20.78
CA GLY A 144 -1.15 20.39 20.77
C GLY A 144 0.00 19.65 20.07
N MET A 145 -0.14 18.35 19.75
CA MET A 145 0.78 17.64 18.86
C MET A 145 0.32 17.71 17.41
N TYR A 146 -0.98 17.60 17.17
CA TYR A 146 -1.61 17.77 15.86
C TYR A 146 -2.57 18.93 15.92
N SER A 147 -2.77 19.62 14.80
CA SER A 147 -3.84 20.63 14.66
C SER A 147 -5.21 19.94 14.71
N ASP A 148 -6.26 20.66 15.09
CA ASP A 148 -7.62 20.10 15.29
C ASP A 148 -8.18 19.33 14.09
N GLY A 149 -7.80 19.72 12.86
CA GLY A 149 -8.23 19.05 11.62
C GLY A 149 -7.28 17.95 11.13
N GLU A 150 -6.11 17.80 11.74
CA GLU A 150 -5.04 16.93 11.29
C GLU A 150 -4.93 15.66 12.10
N TYR A 151 -4.38 14.62 11.48
CA TYR A 151 -4.11 13.33 12.10
C TYR A 151 -2.94 12.64 11.40
N ASP A 152 -2.43 11.61 12.06
CA ASP A 152 -1.56 10.62 11.45
C ASP A 152 -2.15 9.23 11.60
N ILE A 153 -1.80 8.34 10.68
CA ILE A 153 -2.25 6.94 10.70
C ILE A 153 -1.08 6.03 10.37
N ALA A 154 -0.91 5.01 11.20
CA ALA A 154 0.01 3.92 10.96
C ALA A 154 -0.72 2.59 11.06
N GLY A 155 -0.27 1.61 10.31
CA GLY A 155 -0.76 0.26 10.31
C GLY A 155 0.29 -0.75 10.73
N TYR A 156 -0.17 -1.88 11.21
CA TYR A 156 0.63 -3.06 11.49
C TYR A 156 -0.13 -4.30 11.01
N THR A 157 0.54 -5.16 10.27
CA THR A 157 -0.02 -6.45 9.86
C THR A 157 0.92 -7.59 10.20
N THR A 158 0.34 -8.75 10.46
CA THR A 158 1.06 -10.01 10.49
C THR A 158 0.46 -10.94 9.48
N GLY A 159 1.29 -11.53 8.66
CA GLY A 159 0.96 -12.59 7.73
C GLY A 159 1.67 -13.89 8.09
N VAL A 160 1.33 -14.96 7.39
CA VAL A 160 1.91 -16.28 7.56
C VAL A 160 2.23 -16.90 6.21
N VAL A 161 3.34 -17.62 6.15
CA VAL A 161 3.73 -18.44 5.02
C VAL A 161 4.23 -19.80 5.50
N GLU A 162 3.95 -20.87 4.76
CA GLU A 162 4.61 -22.17 4.96
C GLU A 162 6.10 -22.01 4.67
N LYS A 163 6.98 -22.46 5.56
CA LYS A 163 8.43 -22.29 5.48
C LYS A 163 9.01 -22.68 4.12
N SER A 164 8.51 -23.75 3.52
CA SER A 164 8.96 -24.21 2.20
C SER A 164 8.50 -23.34 1.03
N LYS A 165 7.61 -22.38 1.27
CA LYS A 165 7.04 -21.46 0.27
C LYS A 165 7.45 -20.01 0.50
N LEU A 166 8.37 -19.76 1.44
CA LEU A 166 8.90 -18.43 1.69
C LEU A 166 9.58 -17.89 0.42
N ILE A 167 9.24 -16.69 0.03
CA ILE A 167 9.88 -15.96 -1.07
C ILE A 167 10.88 -14.99 -0.45
N ASP A 168 12.16 -15.27 -0.60
CA ASP A 168 13.27 -14.50 -0.04
C ASP A 168 14.29 -14.07 -1.10
N GLY A 169 13.96 -14.25 -2.39
CA GLY A 169 14.83 -13.94 -3.52
C GLY A 169 15.87 -15.01 -3.84
N THR A 170 16.07 -16.02 -2.99
CA THR A 170 17.12 -17.04 -3.19
C THR A 170 16.99 -17.85 -4.48
N LYS A 171 15.80 -17.90 -5.07
CA LYS A 171 15.55 -18.56 -6.35
C LYS A 171 15.78 -17.66 -7.58
N VAL A 172 15.94 -16.35 -7.40
CA VAL A 172 16.07 -15.41 -8.52
C VAL A 172 17.39 -15.67 -9.26
N LYS A 173 17.31 -15.82 -10.57
CA LYS A 173 18.44 -16.14 -11.43
C LYS A 173 18.50 -15.23 -12.65
N VAL A 174 19.68 -15.09 -13.22
CA VAL A 174 19.88 -14.43 -14.51
C VAL A 174 19.00 -15.11 -15.59
N GLY A 175 18.29 -14.31 -16.34
CA GLY A 175 17.33 -14.77 -17.36
C GLY A 175 15.89 -14.85 -16.89
N ASP A 176 15.61 -14.77 -15.56
CA ASP A 176 14.23 -14.62 -15.08
C ASP A 176 13.60 -13.38 -15.69
N VAL A 177 12.36 -13.49 -16.12
CA VAL A 177 11.58 -12.34 -16.58
C VAL A 177 10.93 -11.62 -15.40
N LEU A 178 10.74 -10.32 -15.58
CA LEU A 178 10.08 -9.45 -14.63
C LEU A 178 8.65 -9.18 -15.12
N VAL A 179 7.66 -9.73 -14.43
CA VAL A 179 6.23 -9.44 -14.68
C VAL A 179 5.81 -8.28 -13.81
N GLY A 180 5.59 -7.12 -14.44
CA GLY A 180 5.09 -5.92 -13.78
C GLY A 180 3.57 -5.91 -13.70
N ILE A 181 3.01 -5.57 -12.53
CA ILE A 181 1.57 -5.43 -12.29
C ILE A 181 1.25 -3.95 -12.14
N ALA A 182 0.25 -3.48 -12.90
CA ALA A 182 -0.11 -2.07 -12.95
C ALA A 182 -0.46 -1.48 -11.58
N SER A 183 0.00 -0.25 -11.35
CA SER A 183 -0.44 0.59 -10.24
C SER A 183 -1.75 1.31 -10.55
N THR A 184 -2.35 1.94 -9.55
CA THR A 184 -3.55 2.77 -9.68
C THR A 184 -3.25 4.26 -9.73
N GLY A 185 -1.98 4.64 -9.58
CA GLY A 185 -1.51 6.02 -9.50
C GLY A 185 -0.20 6.10 -8.73
N VAL A 186 0.02 7.22 -8.08
CA VAL A 186 1.23 7.49 -7.29
C VAL A 186 1.36 6.56 -6.07
N HIS A 187 0.26 5.96 -5.64
CA HIS A 187 0.13 5.19 -4.42
C HIS A 187 0.29 6.07 -3.17
N SER A 188 1.24 5.75 -2.26
CA SER A 188 1.46 6.52 -1.03
C SER A 188 2.90 7.01 -0.87
N ASN A 189 3.71 6.98 -1.93
CA ASN A 189 5.11 7.38 -1.90
C ASN A 189 5.36 8.64 -2.73
N GLY A 190 6.40 9.40 -2.37
CA GLY A 190 6.82 10.59 -3.10
C GLY A 190 5.91 11.82 -2.90
N PHE A 191 4.95 11.80 -1.97
CA PHE A 191 3.95 12.88 -1.80
C PHE A 191 4.52 14.19 -1.27
N SER A 192 5.67 14.20 -0.64
CA SER A 192 6.35 15.46 -0.30
C SER A 192 6.72 16.23 -1.57
N LEU A 193 7.20 15.52 -2.60
CA LEU A 193 7.53 16.12 -3.90
C LEU A 193 6.25 16.44 -4.69
N VAL A 194 5.25 15.55 -4.74
CA VAL A 194 3.95 15.82 -5.39
C VAL A 194 3.35 17.14 -4.88
N ARG A 195 3.28 17.31 -3.57
CA ARG A 195 2.75 18.54 -2.95
C ARG A 195 3.59 19.78 -3.25
N LYS A 196 4.92 19.61 -3.28
CA LYS A 196 5.81 20.69 -3.67
C LYS A 196 5.58 21.12 -5.13
N ILE A 197 5.47 20.17 -6.05
CA ILE A 197 5.18 20.42 -7.47
C ILE A 197 3.85 21.17 -7.60
N PHE A 198 2.79 20.72 -6.92
CA PHE A 198 1.49 21.38 -6.99
C PHE A 198 1.54 22.82 -6.46
N ALA A 199 2.27 23.05 -5.37
CA ALA A 199 2.42 24.38 -4.78
C ALA A 199 3.28 25.30 -5.66
N ASP A 200 4.43 24.84 -6.16
CA ASP A 200 5.35 25.63 -6.97
C ASP A 200 4.73 26.02 -8.33
N ALA A 201 3.93 25.14 -8.90
CA ALA A 201 3.20 25.38 -10.15
C ALA A 201 1.83 26.07 -9.95
N ALA A 202 1.48 26.42 -8.72
CA ALA A 202 0.20 27.04 -8.33
C ALA A 202 -1.04 26.28 -8.86
N LEU A 203 -0.99 24.92 -8.82
CA LEU A 203 -2.07 24.06 -9.28
C LEU A 203 -3.19 23.99 -8.24
N ASP A 204 -4.45 24.14 -8.69
CA ASP A 204 -5.62 24.02 -7.84
C ASP A 204 -6.06 22.54 -7.72
N LEU A 205 -6.16 22.04 -6.49
CA LEU A 205 -6.56 20.66 -6.20
C LEU A 205 -8.02 20.37 -6.61
N HIS A 206 -8.86 21.39 -6.69
CA HIS A 206 -10.28 21.25 -7.06
C HIS A 206 -10.51 21.41 -8.56
N GLU A 207 -9.49 21.80 -9.34
CA GLU A 207 -9.58 21.95 -10.77
C GLU A 207 -9.43 20.59 -11.49
N VAL A 208 -10.18 20.43 -12.60
CA VAL A 208 -10.07 19.31 -13.51
C VAL A 208 -9.08 19.65 -14.62
N TYR A 209 -7.99 18.94 -14.69
CA TYR A 209 -6.98 19.07 -15.74
C TYR A 209 -7.26 18.04 -16.83
N PRO A 210 -7.55 18.44 -18.08
CA PRO A 210 -7.98 17.53 -19.15
C PRO A 210 -7.02 16.36 -19.42
N GLU A 211 -5.73 16.56 -19.22
CA GLU A 211 -4.71 15.51 -19.33
C GLU A 211 -4.80 14.41 -18.26
N LEU A 212 -5.52 14.66 -17.14
CA LEU A 212 -5.74 13.71 -16.07
C LEU A 212 -7.11 13.03 -16.08
N GLY A 213 -7.98 13.43 -17.04
CA GLY A 213 -9.35 12.92 -17.17
C GLY A 213 -10.41 13.89 -16.64
N ASP A 214 -11.45 13.34 -16.01
CA ASP A 214 -12.66 14.06 -15.60
C ASP A 214 -12.75 14.35 -14.09
N LYS A 215 -11.72 13.98 -13.32
CA LYS A 215 -11.67 14.16 -11.86
C LYS A 215 -10.79 15.35 -11.48
N PRO A 216 -11.12 16.04 -10.37
CA PRO A 216 -10.23 17.06 -9.80
C PRO A 216 -8.84 16.49 -9.48
N LEU A 217 -7.81 17.33 -9.60
CA LEU A 217 -6.41 16.94 -9.35
C LEU A 217 -6.23 16.27 -7.99
N GLY A 218 -6.85 16.81 -6.94
CA GLY A 218 -6.79 16.27 -5.59
C GLY A 218 -7.37 14.85 -5.50
N GLU A 219 -8.45 14.55 -6.23
CA GLU A 219 -9.03 13.20 -6.27
C GLU A 219 -8.14 12.22 -7.04
N VAL A 220 -7.54 12.65 -8.15
CA VAL A 220 -6.58 11.83 -8.91
C VAL A 220 -5.38 11.49 -8.04
N ALA A 221 -4.83 12.47 -7.32
CA ALA A 221 -3.70 12.27 -6.43
C ALA A 221 -4.05 11.42 -5.18
N LEU A 222 -5.30 11.47 -4.71
CA LEU A 222 -5.79 10.66 -3.59
C LEU A 222 -6.23 9.25 -3.99
N THR A 223 -6.10 8.86 -5.27
CA THR A 223 -6.39 7.48 -5.68
C THR A 223 -5.66 6.49 -4.75
N PRO A 224 -6.37 5.51 -4.15
CA PRO A 224 -5.76 4.60 -3.20
C PRO A 224 -4.67 3.72 -3.81
N THR A 225 -3.71 3.37 -2.99
CA THR A 225 -2.72 2.34 -3.28
C THR A 225 -3.40 1.01 -3.57
N ARG A 226 -3.02 0.35 -4.66
CA ARG A 226 -3.55 -0.96 -5.01
C ARG A 226 -3.08 -2.02 -4.01
N ILE A 227 -4.00 -2.87 -3.59
CA ILE A 227 -3.72 -4.06 -2.77
C ILE A 227 -3.59 -5.26 -3.71
N TYR A 228 -2.43 -5.91 -3.69
CA TYR A 228 -2.06 -7.01 -4.61
C TYR A 228 -2.23 -8.40 -4.01
N VAL A 229 -2.74 -8.52 -2.78
CA VAL A 229 -2.66 -9.74 -1.97
C VAL A 229 -3.32 -10.94 -2.65
N LYS A 230 -4.61 -10.85 -2.96
CA LYS A 230 -5.38 -12.02 -3.44
C LYS A 230 -4.87 -12.55 -4.76
N GLN A 231 -4.65 -11.67 -5.72
CA GLN A 231 -4.21 -12.00 -7.06
C GLN A 231 -2.78 -12.54 -7.10
N VAL A 232 -1.85 -11.94 -6.34
CA VAL A 232 -0.45 -12.42 -6.29
C VAL A 232 -0.34 -13.72 -5.50
N LEU A 233 -1.09 -13.91 -4.41
CA LEU A 233 -1.17 -15.21 -3.74
C LEU A 233 -1.71 -16.30 -4.66
N ASP A 234 -2.65 -15.97 -5.55
CA ASP A 234 -3.15 -16.92 -6.54
C ASP A 234 -2.06 -17.30 -7.57
N VAL A 235 -1.28 -16.31 -8.02
CA VAL A 235 -0.08 -16.59 -8.84
C VAL A 235 0.91 -17.50 -8.11
N ILE A 236 1.26 -17.17 -6.86
CA ILE A 236 2.23 -17.95 -6.05
C ILE A 236 1.76 -19.41 -5.82
N ARG A 237 0.46 -19.63 -5.73
CA ARG A 237 -0.09 -21.00 -5.58
C ARG A 237 0.00 -21.81 -6.84
N ASN A 238 0.05 -21.20 -8.01
CA ASN A 238 -0.06 -21.85 -9.32
C ASN A 238 1.21 -21.77 -10.17
N CYS A 239 2.12 -20.86 -9.87
CA CYS A 239 3.37 -20.61 -10.60
C CYS A 239 4.57 -20.67 -9.65
N ASP A 240 5.76 -20.99 -10.16
CA ASP A 240 7.00 -20.87 -9.39
C ASP A 240 7.52 -19.42 -9.46
N VAL A 241 7.19 -18.65 -8.43
CA VAL A 241 7.62 -17.26 -8.28
C VAL A 241 8.93 -17.24 -7.51
N HIS A 242 9.97 -16.66 -8.09
CA HIS A 242 11.32 -16.61 -7.53
C HIS A 242 11.55 -15.41 -6.63
N GLY A 243 10.91 -14.27 -6.93
CA GLY A 243 11.01 -13.04 -6.17
C GLY A 243 9.80 -12.14 -6.39
N VAL A 244 9.49 -11.32 -5.40
CA VAL A 244 8.40 -10.32 -5.45
C VAL A 244 8.93 -9.01 -4.92
N ALA A 245 8.78 -7.91 -5.67
CA ALA A 245 9.17 -6.57 -5.25
C ALA A 245 7.96 -5.63 -5.25
N HIS A 246 7.68 -5.01 -4.11
CA HIS A 246 6.70 -3.93 -3.97
C HIS A 246 7.38 -2.60 -4.33
N ILE A 247 6.85 -1.89 -5.32
CA ILE A 247 7.45 -0.63 -5.79
C ILE A 247 6.90 0.53 -4.96
N THR A 248 7.74 1.00 -4.05
CA THR A 248 7.47 2.08 -3.10
C THR A 248 8.41 3.27 -3.30
N GLY A 249 8.75 4.03 -2.25
CA GLY A 249 9.77 5.08 -2.31
C GLY A 249 11.11 4.55 -2.81
N GLY A 250 11.80 5.33 -3.64
CA GLY A 250 12.99 4.89 -4.35
C GLY A 250 12.71 4.15 -5.66
N GLY A 251 11.43 4.00 -6.05
CA GLY A 251 11.01 3.51 -7.37
C GLY A 251 11.60 2.16 -7.75
N PHE A 252 11.97 2.01 -9.01
CA PHE A 252 12.57 0.77 -9.53
C PHE A 252 14.00 0.56 -9.01
N ASP A 253 14.74 1.65 -8.83
CA ASP A 253 16.16 1.61 -8.48
C ASP A 253 16.42 1.02 -7.09
N GLU A 254 15.53 1.27 -6.12
CA GLU A 254 15.73 0.78 -4.75
C GLU A 254 14.91 -0.47 -4.42
N ASN A 255 13.79 -0.72 -5.12
CA ASN A 255 12.90 -1.81 -4.72
C ASN A 255 13.17 -3.12 -5.47
N ILE A 256 13.39 -3.09 -6.79
CA ILE A 256 13.64 -4.34 -7.53
C ILE A 256 14.96 -5.00 -7.11
N PRO A 257 16.06 -4.26 -6.87
CA PRO A 257 17.31 -4.89 -6.41
C PRO A 257 17.23 -5.66 -5.09
N ARG A 258 16.21 -5.42 -4.26
CA ARG A 258 16.03 -6.15 -2.99
C ARG A 258 15.81 -7.65 -3.16
N ILE A 259 15.39 -8.09 -4.34
CA ILE A 259 15.17 -9.52 -4.63
C ILE A 259 16.35 -10.14 -5.38
N LEU A 260 17.41 -9.39 -5.68
CA LEU A 260 18.55 -9.84 -6.49
C LEU A 260 19.70 -10.34 -5.62
N HIS A 261 20.55 -11.20 -6.21
CA HIS A 261 21.82 -11.61 -5.63
C HIS A 261 22.96 -10.67 -6.03
N GLU A 262 24.06 -10.75 -5.30
CA GLU A 262 25.29 -10.04 -5.64
C GLU A 262 25.74 -10.39 -7.09
N GLY A 263 26.04 -9.37 -7.87
CA GLY A 263 26.42 -9.52 -9.28
C GLY A 263 25.25 -9.51 -10.26
N GLN A 264 24.02 -9.60 -9.81
CA GLN A 264 22.85 -9.46 -10.65
C GLN A 264 22.41 -8.00 -10.79
N GLY A 265 21.69 -7.71 -11.87
CA GLY A 265 20.97 -6.48 -12.11
C GLY A 265 19.71 -6.74 -12.91
N ILE A 266 19.08 -5.69 -13.39
CA ILE A 266 17.90 -5.79 -14.23
C ILE A 266 18.03 -4.94 -15.49
N HIS A 267 17.35 -5.39 -16.54
CA HIS A 267 17.06 -4.59 -17.72
C HIS A 267 15.55 -4.48 -17.87
N VAL A 268 15.03 -3.25 -17.97
CA VAL A 268 13.61 -2.92 -18.09
C VAL A 268 13.39 -2.13 -19.37
N GLU A 269 12.31 -2.44 -20.09
CA GLU A 269 11.95 -1.81 -21.36
C GLU A 269 10.72 -0.93 -21.17
N GLU A 270 10.89 0.39 -21.11
CA GLU A 270 9.78 1.33 -21.16
C GLU A 270 8.94 1.12 -22.44
N GLY A 271 7.62 1.35 -22.34
CA GLY A 271 6.70 1.13 -23.45
C GLY A 271 6.08 -0.26 -23.50
N THR A 272 6.54 -1.19 -22.64
CA THR A 272 5.88 -2.49 -22.47
C THR A 272 4.65 -2.42 -21.56
N TRP A 273 4.45 -1.32 -20.85
CA TRP A 273 3.26 -1.03 -20.03
C TRP A 273 2.80 0.42 -20.21
N GLU A 274 1.63 0.73 -19.68
CA GLU A 274 1.06 2.08 -19.68
C GLU A 274 1.59 2.90 -18.52
N ILE A 275 2.31 3.99 -18.80
CA ILE A 275 2.62 5.02 -17.79
C ILE A 275 1.39 5.92 -17.65
N LEU A 276 0.80 5.94 -16.45
CA LEU A 276 -0.42 6.68 -16.18
C LEU A 276 -0.22 8.20 -16.35
N PRO A 277 -1.26 8.94 -16.79
CA PRO A 277 -1.16 10.38 -17.06
C PRO A 277 -0.61 11.21 -15.90
N ILE A 278 -0.88 10.82 -14.65
CA ILE A 278 -0.40 11.55 -13.48
C ILE A 278 1.13 11.64 -13.43
N PHE A 279 1.88 10.62 -13.88
CA PHE A 279 3.34 10.66 -13.89
C PHE A 279 3.87 11.65 -14.91
N LYS A 280 3.29 11.70 -16.12
CA LYS A 280 3.64 12.70 -17.14
C LYS A 280 3.29 14.12 -16.69
N PHE A 281 2.20 14.25 -15.95
CA PHE A 281 1.80 15.53 -15.35
C PHE A 281 2.80 15.99 -14.30
N LEU A 282 3.24 15.11 -13.40
CA LEU A 282 4.25 15.41 -12.38
C LEU A 282 5.62 15.73 -13.01
N GLU A 283 6.05 14.96 -14.00
CA GLU A 283 7.28 15.19 -14.74
C GLU A 283 7.31 16.60 -15.37
N LYS A 284 6.25 16.93 -16.11
CA LYS A 284 6.09 18.22 -16.78
C LYS A 284 6.10 19.40 -15.79
N HIS A 285 5.27 19.34 -14.77
CA HIS A 285 5.12 20.46 -13.82
C HIS A 285 6.24 20.56 -12.80
N GLY A 286 6.89 19.42 -12.49
CA GLY A 286 8.06 19.33 -11.63
C GLY A 286 9.38 19.59 -12.35
N ASN A 287 9.37 19.65 -13.69
CA ASN A 287 10.57 19.72 -14.53
C ASN A 287 11.60 18.66 -14.09
N ILE A 288 11.13 17.42 -13.90
CA ILE A 288 11.95 16.29 -13.45
C ILE A 288 12.50 15.59 -14.68
N GLU A 289 13.78 15.19 -14.65
CA GLU A 289 14.34 14.36 -15.70
C GLU A 289 13.63 13.00 -15.78
N HIS A 290 13.30 12.54 -16.99
CA HIS A 290 12.49 11.34 -17.19
C HIS A 290 13.06 10.09 -16.49
N ARG A 291 14.37 9.87 -16.57
CA ARG A 291 15.03 8.76 -15.87
C ARG A 291 14.88 8.86 -14.34
N GLU A 292 14.90 10.07 -13.78
CA GLU A 292 14.75 10.31 -12.34
C GLU A 292 13.33 9.98 -11.85
N MET A 293 12.33 10.08 -12.73
CA MET A 293 10.96 9.65 -12.38
C MET A 293 10.88 8.19 -11.94
N PHE A 294 11.72 7.31 -12.51
CA PHE A 294 11.79 5.88 -12.13
C PHE A 294 12.50 5.63 -10.80
N ASN A 295 13.31 6.58 -10.35
CA ASN A 295 13.92 6.55 -9.02
C ASN A 295 12.99 7.09 -7.92
N ILE A 296 12.01 7.93 -8.28
CA ILE A 296 11.11 8.58 -7.32
C ILE A 296 9.79 7.84 -7.21
N TYR A 297 9.19 7.44 -8.35
CA TYR A 297 7.84 6.95 -8.46
C TYR A 297 7.76 5.53 -9.03
N ASN A 298 6.59 4.91 -8.88
CA ASN A 298 6.33 3.57 -9.41
C ASN A 298 6.10 3.53 -10.95
N MET A 299 5.99 4.67 -11.60
CA MET A 299 5.82 4.85 -13.05
C MET A 299 4.77 3.94 -13.71
N GLY A 300 3.72 3.58 -12.97
CA GLY A 300 2.63 2.75 -13.45
C GLY A 300 2.74 1.27 -13.09
N ILE A 301 3.81 0.83 -12.44
CA ILE A 301 4.02 -0.53 -11.95
C ILE A 301 4.16 -0.53 -10.43
N GLY A 302 3.21 -1.14 -9.72
CA GLY A 302 3.24 -1.15 -8.25
C GLY A 302 3.80 -2.44 -7.65
N MET A 303 3.85 -3.54 -8.41
CA MET A 303 4.40 -4.83 -7.96
C MET A 303 5.12 -5.50 -9.12
N VAL A 304 6.24 -6.15 -8.84
CA VAL A 304 7.02 -6.91 -9.82
C VAL A 304 7.24 -8.33 -9.32
N LEU A 305 7.00 -9.32 -10.20
CA LEU A 305 7.27 -10.73 -9.94
C LEU A 305 8.43 -11.20 -10.82
N ALA A 306 9.45 -11.81 -10.22
CA ALA A 306 10.53 -12.48 -10.97
C ALA A 306 10.21 -13.98 -11.09
N MET A 307 10.32 -14.53 -12.29
CA MET A 307 10.01 -15.94 -12.55
C MET A 307 10.64 -16.42 -13.86
N ASP A 308 10.61 -17.74 -14.07
CA ASP A 308 10.99 -18.33 -15.36
C ASP A 308 10.06 -17.83 -16.48
N GLU A 309 10.61 -17.56 -17.66
CA GLU A 309 9.84 -17.07 -18.82
C GLU A 309 8.66 -17.99 -19.18
N SER A 310 8.80 -19.30 -18.98
CA SER A 310 7.76 -20.28 -19.25
C SER A 310 6.51 -20.13 -18.36
N GLU A 311 6.66 -19.56 -17.18
CA GLU A 311 5.57 -19.31 -16.22
C GLU A 311 4.85 -17.96 -16.44
N ALA A 312 5.48 -17.02 -17.13
CA ALA A 312 5.02 -15.63 -17.22
C ALA A 312 3.61 -15.49 -17.81
N GLN A 313 3.32 -16.17 -18.92
CA GLN A 313 2.00 -16.08 -19.56
C GLN A 313 0.89 -16.66 -18.69
N LYS A 314 1.17 -17.70 -17.93
CA LYS A 314 0.23 -18.27 -16.96
C LYS A 314 -0.03 -17.30 -15.81
N ALA A 315 1.02 -16.69 -15.27
CA ALA A 315 0.91 -15.68 -14.22
C ALA A 315 0.08 -14.47 -14.68
N ILE A 316 0.37 -13.93 -15.88
CA ILE A 316 -0.38 -12.82 -16.49
C ILE A 316 -1.86 -13.21 -16.67
N GLY A 317 -2.16 -14.42 -17.11
CA GLY A 317 -3.53 -14.92 -17.26
C GLY A 317 -4.29 -14.98 -15.92
N ILE A 318 -3.62 -15.41 -14.84
CA ILE A 318 -4.20 -15.41 -13.48
C ILE A 318 -4.48 -13.96 -13.04
N LEU A 319 -3.51 -13.07 -13.16
CA LEU A 319 -3.67 -11.64 -12.81
C LEU A 319 -4.83 -11.00 -13.59
N ALA A 320 -4.93 -11.26 -14.88
CA ALA A 320 -6.03 -10.79 -15.71
C ALA A 320 -7.40 -11.30 -15.24
N SER A 321 -7.49 -12.54 -14.73
CA SER A 321 -8.75 -13.06 -14.18
C SER A 321 -9.22 -12.33 -12.91
N HIS A 322 -8.31 -11.66 -12.20
CA HIS A 322 -8.58 -10.77 -11.08
C HIS A 322 -8.80 -9.30 -11.51
N GLY A 323 -8.75 -9.02 -12.82
CA GLY A 323 -8.92 -7.67 -13.37
C GLY A 323 -7.65 -6.81 -13.35
N ASP A 324 -6.49 -7.41 -13.11
CA ASP A 324 -5.20 -6.72 -13.16
C ASP A 324 -4.66 -6.65 -14.57
N LYS A 325 -4.02 -5.51 -14.90
CA LYS A 325 -3.14 -5.40 -16.06
C LYS A 325 -1.73 -5.80 -15.64
N ALA A 326 -1.15 -6.77 -16.31
CA ALA A 326 0.23 -7.20 -16.08
C ALA A 326 0.90 -7.55 -17.40
N THR A 327 2.21 -7.33 -17.46
CA THR A 327 3.02 -7.63 -18.64
C THR A 327 4.46 -7.92 -18.25
N VAL A 328 5.23 -8.56 -19.14
CA VAL A 328 6.67 -8.67 -18.98
C VAL A 328 7.27 -7.31 -19.27
N ILE A 329 7.95 -6.73 -18.27
CA ILE A 329 8.57 -5.40 -18.34
C ILE A 329 10.07 -5.44 -18.54
N GLY A 330 10.68 -6.61 -18.39
CA GLY A 330 12.15 -6.75 -18.45
C GLY A 330 12.62 -8.11 -17.95
N ARG A 331 13.89 -8.16 -17.58
CA ARG A 331 14.56 -9.40 -17.12
C ARG A 331 15.70 -9.14 -16.15
N VAL A 332 16.04 -10.17 -15.38
CA VAL A 332 17.24 -10.22 -14.55
C VAL A 332 18.48 -10.47 -15.42
N THR A 333 19.56 -9.70 -15.18
CA THR A 333 20.80 -9.76 -15.95
C THR A 333 22.00 -10.11 -15.07
N ASP A 334 23.12 -10.44 -15.71
CA ASP A 334 24.42 -10.67 -15.08
C ASP A 334 25.27 -9.39 -14.93
N LYS A 335 24.66 -8.22 -15.16
CA LYS A 335 25.31 -6.90 -15.00
C LYS A 335 24.63 -6.18 -13.84
N PRO A 336 25.37 -5.86 -12.76
CA PRO A 336 24.82 -5.12 -11.62
C PRO A 336 24.21 -3.78 -12.02
N GLY A 337 23.13 -3.42 -11.36
CA GLY A 337 22.44 -2.14 -11.53
C GLY A 337 21.06 -2.26 -12.15
N VAL A 338 20.43 -1.11 -12.31
CA VAL A 338 19.10 -0.95 -12.90
C VAL A 338 19.24 -0.21 -14.22
N ASP A 339 19.15 -0.97 -15.30
CA ASP A 339 19.19 -0.46 -16.67
C ASP A 339 17.74 -0.32 -17.18
N ILE A 340 17.35 0.89 -17.57
CA ILE A 340 16.03 1.19 -18.12
C ILE A 340 16.21 1.76 -19.52
N ALA A 341 15.76 1.00 -20.51
CA ALA A 341 15.68 1.47 -21.89
C ALA A 341 14.50 2.43 -22.02
N LEU A 342 14.78 3.73 -22.00
CA LEU A 342 13.80 4.80 -22.13
C LEU A 342 13.33 4.95 -23.58
N LEU A 343 12.06 5.36 -23.80
CA LEU A 343 11.49 5.68 -25.10
C LEU A 343 11.79 7.11 -25.56
#